data_dd697bdcf405566678bb54a397e1f772
#
_entry.id   dd697bdcf405566678bb54a397e1f772
#
_cell.length_a   1.000
_cell.length_b   1.000
_cell.length_c   1.000
_cell.angle_alpha   90.00
_cell.angle_beta   90.00
_cell.angle_gamma   90.00
#
_symmetry.space_group_name_H-M   'P 1'
#
loop_
_entity.id
_entity.type
_entity.pdbx_description
1 polymer ?
#
loop_
_entity_poly.entity_id
_entity_poly.type
_entity_poly.pdbx_seq_one_letter_code
_entity_poly.pdbx_strand_id
1 'polypeptide(L)'
;MQFNNLVNKEKKQRKRVGRGNASGHGTYSGKGLKGQKSRSGVAIKSFEGGQMPLYRRLPKRGFNSINKINIAILNLEKIQSFIDKKNIKTGDILNSNILKKLKLINKNSNKLKILGTGKIKDKINIEADLASKSAVEKLEKIGGSIQLKK
;
A
#
# COMPACT_ATOMS: atom_id res chain seq x y z
N MET A 1 14.62 -3.96 34.24
CA MET A 1 15.17 -3.74 32.88
C MET A 1 16.65 -4.11 32.92
N GLN A 2 17.08 -5.10 32.17
CA GLN A 2 18.49 -5.43 32.03
C GLN A 2 19.11 -4.55 30.96
N PHE A 3 20.06 -3.72 31.33
CA PHE A 3 20.75 -2.78 30.40
C PHE A 3 21.52 -3.47 29.28
N ASN A 4 21.79 -4.77 29.40
CA ASN A 4 22.51 -5.58 28.41
C ASN A 4 21.71 -5.87 27.14
N ASN A 5 20.39 -5.57 27.10
CA ASN A 5 19.51 -5.78 25.94
C ASN A 5 19.22 -4.50 25.12
N LEU A 6 20.01 -3.45 25.32
CA LEU A 6 19.94 -2.25 24.53
C LEU A 6 20.51 -2.53 23.13
N VAL A 7 19.62 -2.77 22.17
CA VAL A 7 20.01 -2.85 20.75
C VAL A 7 20.41 -1.46 20.29
N ASN A 8 21.69 -1.26 20.01
CA ASN A 8 22.20 -0.03 19.43
C ASN A 8 21.63 0.07 18.00
N LYS A 9 20.60 0.90 17.80
CA LYS A 9 20.10 1.21 16.47
C LYS A 9 21.17 2.02 15.76
N GLU A 10 21.89 1.39 14.84
CA GLU A 10 22.87 2.07 14.00
C GLU A 10 22.23 3.30 13.37
N LYS A 11 22.68 4.45 13.81
CA LYS A 11 22.24 5.74 13.27
C LYS A 11 22.84 5.86 11.89
N LYS A 12 22.05 5.76 10.83
CA LYS A 12 22.53 6.00 9.46
C LYS A 12 23.25 7.34 9.41
N GLN A 13 24.53 7.32 9.11
CA GLN A 13 25.33 8.53 8.98
C GLN A 13 24.75 9.40 7.85
N ARG A 14 24.52 10.66 8.17
CA ARG A 14 24.01 11.64 7.21
C ARG A 14 25.10 11.93 6.19
N LYS A 15 24.81 11.76 4.89
CA LYS A 15 25.76 12.04 3.82
C LYS A 15 26.12 13.53 3.83
N ARG A 16 27.39 13.82 4.01
CA ARG A 16 27.95 15.18 3.96
C ARG A 16 28.52 15.43 2.58
N VAL A 17 27.97 16.42 1.86
CA VAL A 17 28.40 16.79 0.50
C VAL A 17 29.26 18.05 0.53
N GLY A 18 30.09 18.29 -0.52
CA GLY A 18 30.95 19.47 -0.59
C GLY A 18 32.11 19.44 0.43
N ARG A 19 32.69 18.26 0.70
CA ARG A 19 33.79 18.07 1.65
C ARG A 19 35.05 17.53 0.99
N GLY A 20 35.38 18.07 -0.19
CA GLY A 20 36.58 17.71 -0.94
C GLY A 20 36.34 16.69 -2.05
N ASN A 21 37.31 16.55 -2.94
CA ASN A 21 37.16 15.71 -4.14
C ASN A 21 37.07 14.22 -3.83
N ALA A 22 37.74 13.76 -2.79
CA ALA A 22 37.75 12.35 -2.37
C ALA A 22 36.41 11.86 -1.80
N SER A 23 35.48 12.78 -1.46
CA SER A 23 34.17 12.44 -0.88
C SER A 23 33.15 11.91 -1.92
N GLY A 24 33.50 11.87 -3.22
CA GLY A 24 32.59 11.51 -4.32
C GLY A 24 31.50 12.56 -4.63
N HIS A 25 31.35 13.59 -3.79
CA HIS A 25 30.44 14.73 -3.96
C HIS A 25 31.16 16.01 -3.53
N GLY A 26 32.30 16.31 -4.19
CA GLY A 26 33.15 17.45 -3.89
C GLY A 26 32.56 18.81 -4.26
N THR A 27 33.31 19.60 -5.03
CA THR A 27 33.08 21.00 -5.32
C THR A 27 31.63 21.42 -5.61
N TYR A 28 30.92 20.68 -6.44
CA TYR A 28 29.57 21.00 -6.86
C TYR A 28 28.44 20.32 -6.07
N SER A 29 28.79 19.47 -5.11
CA SER A 29 27.84 18.78 -4.22
C SER A 29 26.69 18.05 -4.93
N GLY A 30 26.87 17.65 -6.19
CA GLY A 30 25.87 17.02 -7.05
C GLY A 30 24.88 17.98 -7.71
N LYS A 31 25.06 19.31 -7.59
CA LYS A 31 24.16 20.32 -8.18
C LYS A 31 24.48 20.68 -9.65
N GLY A 32 25.66 20.30 -10.14
CA GLY A 32 26.17 20.71 -11.46
C GLY A 32 26.76 22.12 -11.48
N LEU A 33 27.11 22.61 -12.67
CA LEU A 33 27.90 23.82 -12.86
C LEU A 33 27.07 25.11 -13.03
N LYS A 34 26.10 25.10 -13.91
CA LYS A 34 25.31 26.27 -14.31
C LYS A 34 23.81 25.99 -14.29
N GLY A 35 23.00 27.05 -14.34
CA GLY A 35 21.55 26.99 -14.39
C GLY A 35 20.87 27.15 -13.03
N GLN A 36 19.57 27.20 -13.06
CA GLN A 36 18.74 27.47 -11.88
C GLN A 36 18.85 26.39 -10.80
N LYS A 37 19.07 25.12 -11.17
CA LYS A 37 19.17 23.99 -10.23
C LYS A 37 20.47 23.99 -9.41
N SER A 38 21.50 24.69 -9.87
CA SER A 38 22.78 24.80 -9.15
C SER A 38 22.79 25.84 -8.05
N ARG A 39 21.79 26.74 -8.03
CA ARG A 39 21.66 27.84 -7.07
C ARG A 39 20.59 27.55 -6.03
N SER A 40 20.73 28.14 -4.84
CA SER A 40 19.71 28.07 -3.79
C SER A 40 18.61 29.12 -4.00
N GLY A 41 17.40 28.83 -3.52
CA GLY A 41 16.30 29.82 -3.48
C GLY A 41 15.48 29.94 -4.76
N VAL A 42 15.79 29.21 -5.83
CA VAL A 42 15.02 29.27 -7.07
C VAL A 42 13.96 28.16 -7.13
N ALA A 43 12.69 28.54 -7.17
CA ALA A 43 11.57 27.62 -7.38
C ALA A 43 11.38 27.35 -8.89
N ILE A 44 11.76 26.13 -9.32
CA ILE A 44 11.71 25.75 -10.75
C ILE A 44 10.38 25.10 -11.12
N LYS A 45 9.47 24.94 -10.16
CA LYS A 45 8.23 24.18 -10.34
C LYS A 45 7.32 24.85 -11.37
N SER A 46 7.10 24.13 -12.47
CA SER A 46 6.06 24.46 -13.48
C SER A 46 6.19 25.85 -14.12
N PHE A 47 7.42 26.42 -14.21
CA PHE A 47 7.62 27.66 -14.95
C PHE A 47 7.87 27.37 -16.43
N GLU A 48 7.01 27.90 -17.29
CA GLU A 48 7.01 27.71 -18.76
C GLU A 48 7.45 28.98 -19.49
N GLY A 49 8.49 29.69 -19.01
CA GLY A 49 9.04 30.86 -19.64
C GLY A 49 8.10 32.09 -19.70
N GLY A 50 7.09 32.16 -18.85
CA GLY A 50 6.05 33.20 -18.84
C GLY A 50 4.74 32.76 -19.47
N GLN A 51 4.73 31.69 -20.28
CA GLN A 51 3.49 31.08 -20.75
C GLN A 51 2.68 30.52 -19.58
N MET A 52 1.33 30.61 -19.65
CA MET A 52 0.45 30.04 -18.64
C MET A 52 0.72 28.54 -18.48
N PRO A 53 1.08 28.05 -17.29
CA PRO A 53 1.37 26.65 -17.07
C PRO A 53 0.21 25.73 -17.44
N LEU A 54 0.52 24.51 -17.90
CA LEU A 54 -0.47 23.54 -18.38
C LEU A 54 -1.58 23.27 -17.35
N TYR A 55 -1.22 23.15 -16.06
CA TYR A 55 -2.20 22.90 -15.01
C TYR A 55 -3.22 24.04 -14.79
N ARG A 56 -2.93 25.25 -15.26
CA ARG A 56 -3.87 26.39 -15.29
C ARG A 56 -4.72 26.42 -16.55
N ARG A 57 -4.20 25.90 -17.66
CA ARG A 57 -4.93 25.83 -18.94
C ARG A 57 -5.97 24.74 -18.96
N LEU A 58 -5.76 23.66 -18.19
CA LEU A 58 -6.70 22.55 -18.11
C LEU A 58 -7.93 22.92 -17.27
N PRO A 59 -9.13 22.58 -17.73
CA PRO A 59 -10.35 22.79 -16.93
C PRO A 59 -10.32 21.97 -15.63
N LYS A 60 -10.85 22.54 -14.56
CA LYS A 60 -11.06 21.81 -13.30
C LYS A 60 -12.11 20.72 -13.51
N ARG A 61 -11.84 19.49 -13.10
CA ARG A 61 -12.74 18.35 -13.24
C ARG A 61 -12.93 17.62 -11.93
N GLY A 62 -14.13 17.09 -11.77
CA GLY A 62 -14.48 16.17 -10.70
C GLY A 62 -14.69 16.84 -9.36
N PHE A 63 -14.97 16.01 -8.38
CA PHE A 63 -15.16 16.38 -6.98
C PHE A 63 -14.61 15.27 -6.09
N ASN A 64 -14.27 15.61 -4.86
CA ASN A 64 -13.88 14.64 -3.84
C ASN A 64 -15.10 14.33 -2.97
N SER A 65 -15.58 13.08 -3.02
CA SER A 65 -16.65 12.63 -2.13
C SER A 65 -16.18 12.62 -0.68
N ILE A 66 -16.93 13.30 0.20
CA ILE A 66 -16.66 13.36 1.64
C ILE A 66 -16.90 12.00 2.29
N ASN A 67 -17.91 11.25 1.83
CA ASN A 67 -18.32 9.95 2.37
C ASN A 67 -17.72 8.77 1.60
N LYS A 68 -16.47 8.86 1.17
CA LYS A 68 -15.81 7.76 0.45
C LYS A 68 -15.53 6.59 1.39
N ILE A 69 -16.26 5.49 1.18
CA ILE A 69 -16.02 4.23 1.89
C ILE A 69 -14.92 3.44 1.18
N ASN A 70 -13.83 3.18 1.86
CA ASN A 70 -12.74 2.36 1.33
C ASN A 70 -13.09 0.88 1.49
N ILE A 71 -13.41 0.22 0.38
CA ILE A 71 -13.72 -1.21 0.34
C ILE A 71 -12.47 -1.97 -0.10
N ALA A 72 -12.01 -2.89 0.76
CA ALA A 72 -10.99 -3.85 0.37
C ALA A 72 -11.61 -4.97 -0.45
N ILE A 73 -11.00 -5.30 -1.58
CA ILE A 73 -11.43 -6.40 -2.44
C ILE A 73 -10.44 -7.55 -2.28
N LEU A 74 -10.95 -8.76 -2.05
CA LEU A 74 -10.14 -9.97 -1.90
C LEU A 74 -10.73 -11.11 -2.74
N ASN A 75 -9.91 -11.70 -3.59
CA ASN A 75 -10.26 -12.83 -4.43
C ASN A 75 -9.97 -14.18 -3.73
N LEU A 76 -10.75 -15.21 -4.04
CA LEU A 76 -10.57 -16.56 -3.48
C LEU A 76 -9.19 -17.15 -3.82
N GLU A 77 -8.67 -16.91 -5.01
CA GLU A 77 -7.34 -17.35 -5.42
C GLU A 77 -6.24 -16.82 -4.50
N LYS A 78 -6.35 -15.56 -4.11
CA LYS A 78 -5.38 -14.94 -3.21
C LYS A 78 -5.42 -15.56 -1.81
N ILE A 79 -6.61 -15.91 -1.32
CA ILE A 79 -6.78 -16.63 -0.06
C ILE A 79 -6.13 -18.00 -0.16
N GLN A 80 -6.40 -18.76 -1.23
CA GLN A 80 -5.80 -20.08 -1.46
C GLN A 80 -4.27 -20.01 -1.46
N SER A 81 -3.68 -19.04 -2.16
CA SER A 81 -2.22 -18.87 -2.21
C SER A 81 -1.58 -18.60 -0.84
N PHE A 82 -2.33 -18.01 0.11
CA PHE A 82 -1.86 -17.80 1.47
C PHE A 82 -1.99 -19.03 2.36
N ILE A 83 -2.98 -19.90 2.09
CA ILE A 83 -3.11 -21.19 2.74
C ILE A 83 -1.99 -22.12 2.27
N ASP A 84 -1.73 -22.16 0.96
CA ASP A 84 -0.64 -22.95 0.38
C ASP A 84 0.72 -22.57 0.97
N LYS A 85 0.91 -21.30 1.31
CA LYS A 85 2.09 -20.79 2.02
C LYS A 85 2.08 -21.02 3.54
N LYS A 86 1.10 -21.79 4.07
CA LYS A 86 0.91 -22.07 5.50
C LYS A 86 0.78 -20.84 6.42
N ASN A 87 0.40 -19.69 5.86
CA ASN A 87 0.17 -18.47 6.63
C ASN A 87 -1.21 -18.43 7.30
N ILE A 88 -2.14 -19.29 6.85
CA ILE A 88 -3.51 -19.43 7.35
C ILE A 88 -3.76 -20.92 7.55
N LYS A 89 -4.31 -21.30 8.70
CA LYS A 89 -4.72 -22.68 8.97
C LYS A 89 -6.11 -22.95 8.39
N THR A 90 -6.29 -24.14 7.86
CA THR A 90 -7.61 -24.63 7.37
C THR A 90 -8.55 -24.70 8.56
N GLY A 91 -9.72 -24.05 8.46
CA GLY A 91 -10.71 -24.00 9.54
C GLY A 91 -10.72 -22.73 10.39
N ASP A 92 -9.72 -21.87 10.28
CA ASP A 92 -9.73 -20.57 10.98
C ASP A 92 -10.80 -19.64 10.39
N ILE A 93 -11.45 -18.83 11.25
CA ILE A 93 -12.38 -17.79 10.80
C ILE A 93 -11.58 -16.58 10.36
N LEU A 94 -11.65 -16.27 9.06
CA LEU A 94 -10.93 -15.13 8.49
C LEU A 94 -11.70 -13.83 8.66
N ASN A 95 -11.36 -13.07 9.69
CA ASN A 95 -11.90 -11.75 9.97
C ASN A 95 -11.07 -10.65 9.30
N SER A 96 -11.66 -9.47 9.08
CA SER A 96 -10.96 -8.32 8.49
C SER A 96 -9.69 -7.93 9.27
N ASN A 97 -9.66 -8.12 10.59
CA ASN A 97 -8.49 -7.83 11.43
C ASN A 97 -7.32 -8.78 11.17
N ILE A 98 -7.61 -10.08 10.98
CA ILE A 98 -6.59 -11.09 10.63
C ILE A 98 -6.02 -10.79 9.25
N LEU A 99 -6.88 -10.47 8.28
CA LEU A 99 -6.47 -10.12 6.92
C LEU A 99 -5.62 -8.84 6.85
N LYS A 100 -5.89 -7.87 7.73
CA LYS A 100 -5.06 -6.66 7.90
C LYS A 100 -3.68 -7.00 8.47
N LYS A 101 -3.61 -7.88 9.47
CA LYS A 101 -2.34 -8.35 10.08
C LYS A 101 -1.48 -9.10 9.05
N LEU A 102 -2.10 -9.93 8.23
CA LEU A 102 -1.44 -10.67 7.15
C LEU A 102 -1.08 -9.79 5.93
N LYS A 103 -1.40 -8.49 5.96
CA LYS A 103 -1.18 -7.54 4.85
C LYS A 103 -1.87 -7.95 3.54
N LEU A 104 -2.92 -8.75 3.60
CA LEU A 104 -3.75 -9.13 2.46
C LEU A 104 -4.64 -7.99 1.98
N ILE A 105 -5.07 -7.16 2.92
CA ILE A 105 -5.89 -5.98 2.67
C ILE A 105 -5.25 -4.72 3.29
N ASN A 106 -5.61 -3.56 2.78
CA ASN A 106 -5.10 -2.29 3.28
C ASN A 106 -5.62 -2.03 4.71
N LYS A 107 -4.77 -1.50 5.59
CA LYS A 107 -5.13 -1.16 6.98
C LYS A 107 -6.26 -0.13 7.06
N ASN A 108 -6.33 0.80 6.10
CA ASN A 108 -7.33 1.87 6.06
C ASN A 108 -8.65 1.46 5.39
N SER A 109 -8.86 0.18 5.08
CA SER A 109 -10.13 -0.30 4.53
C SER A 109 -11.18 -0.41 5.63
N ASN A 110 -12.38 0.10 5.32
CA ASN A 110 -13.52 0.12 6.24
C ASN A 110 -14.39 -1.13 6.05
N LYS A 111 -14.54 -1.59 4.80
CA LYS A 111 -15.34 -2.76 4.44
C LYS A 111 -14.54 -3.77 3.66
N LEU A 112 -14.92 -5.05 3.76
CA LEU A 112 -14.32 -6.17 3.05
C LEU A 112 -15.33 -6.77 2.07
N LYS A 113 -14.93 -6.88 0.78
CA LYS A 113 -15.71 -7.56 -0.26
C LYS A 113 -14.95 -8.77 -0.79
N ILE A 114 -15.60 -9.93 -0.77
CA ILE A 114 -15.04 -11.18 -1.32
C ILE A 114 -15.54 -11.39 -2.75
N LEU A 115 -14.60 -11.66 -3.66
CA LEU A 115 -14.88 -11.97 -5.07
C LEU A 115 -14.51 -13.41 -5.41
N GLY A 116 -15.31 -14.03 -6.29
CA GLY A 116 -15.19 -15.43 -6.68
C GLY A 116 -14.13 -15.71 -7.75
N THR A 117 -13.18 -14.82 -8.02
CA THR A 117 -12.11 -15.09 -8.99
C THR A 117 -11.15 -16.14 -8.46
N GLY A 118 -10.80 -17.09 -9.32
CA GLY A 118 -9.89 -18.20 -9.00
C GLY A 118 -10.61 -19.46 -8.49
N LYS A 119 -9.79 -20.47 -8.19
CA LYS A 119 -10.23 -21.76 -7.62
C LYS A 119 -9.81 -21.81 -6.15
N ILE A 120 -10.68 -22.33 -5.30
CA ILE A 120 -10.40 -22.62 -3.90
C ILE A 120 -10.52 -24.11 -3.70
N LYS A 121 -9.67 -24.71 -2.87
CA LYS A 121 -9.62 -26.15 -2.60
C LYS A 121 -9.93 -26.46 -1.12
N ASP A 122 -9.58 -25.55 -0.25
CA ASP A 122 -9.65 -25.75 1.20
C ASP A 122 -10.93 -25.17 1.79
N LYS A 123 -11.43 -25.82 2.83
CA LYS A 123 -12.60 -25.38 3.59
C LYS A 123 -12.22 -24.19 4.47
N ILE A 124 -12.92 -23.05 4.30
CA ILE A 124 -12.64 -21.82 5.01
C ILE A 124 -13.94 -21.12 5.41
N ASN A 125 -13.93 -20.51 6.58
CA ASN A 125 -15.00 -19.66 7.06
C ASN A 125 -14.52 -18.19 7.03
N ILE A 126 -15.29 -17.31 6.39
CA ILE A 126 -14.90 -15.91 6.18
C ILE A 126 -15.98 -14.98 6.73
N GLU A 127 -15.58 -14.00 7.52
CA GLU A 127 -16.44 -12.88 7.90
C GLU A 127 -16.16 -11.68 6.99
N ALA A 128 -17.16 -11.25 6.22
CA ALA A 128 -17.04 -10.14 5.28
C ALA A 128 -18.27 -9.23 5.36
N ASP A 129 -18.13 -8.00 4.87
CA ASP A 129 -19.25 -7.06 4.76
C ASP A 129 -20.06 -7.30 3.47
N LEU A 130 -19.39 -7.74 2.40
CA LEU A 130 -19.98 -7.96 1.09
C LEU A 130 -19.38 -9.23 0.46
N ALA A 131 -20.18 -9.97 -0.30
CA ALA A 131 -19.71 -11.10 -1.10
C ALA A 131 -20.37 -11.11 -2.47
N SER A 132 -19.68 -11.62 -3.49
CA SER A 132 -20.28 -11.88 -4.80
C SER A 132 -21.01 -13.22 -4.77
N LYS A 133 -22.10 -13.37 -5.53
CA LYS A 133 -22.85 -14.63 -5.65
C LYS A 133 -21.95 -15.82 -5.99
N SER A 134 -21.07 -15.62 -6.98
CA SER A 134 -20.10 -16.65 -7.39
C SER A 134 -19.08 -17.04 -6.31
N ALA A 135 -18.76 -16.13 -5.36
CA ALA A 135 -17.87 -16.45 -4.25
C ALA A 135 -18.59 -17.33 -3.21
N VAL A 136 -19.84 -17.02 -2.91
CA VAL A 136 -20.68 -17.78 -1.99
C VAL A 136 -20.85 -19.21 -2.52
N GLU A 137 -21.31 -19.37 -3.77
CA GLU A 137 -21.50 -20.67 -4.41
C GLU A 137 -20.22 -21.53 -4.43
N LYS A 138 -19.07 -20.91 -4.69
CA LYS A 138 -17.79 -21.64 -4.72
C LYS A 138 -17.35 -22.10 -3.34
N LEU A 139 -17.57 -21.31 -2.29
CA LEU A 139 -17.24 -21.68 -0.92
C LEU A 139 -18.19 -22.74 -0.37
N GLU A 140 -19.49 -22.61 -0.62
CA GLU A 140 -20.49 -23.60 -0.22
C GLU A 140 -20.24 -24.97 -0.83
N LYS A 141 -19.84 -25.05 -2.11
CA LYS A 141 -19.46 -26.30 -2.79
C LYS A 141 -18.31 -27.04 -2.10
N ILE A 142 -17.45 -26.35 -1.38
CA ILE A 142 -16.29 -26.93 -0.66
C ILE A 142 -16.59 -27.09 0.84
N GLY A 143 -17.82 -26.73 1.27
CA GLY A 143 -18.24 -26.80 2.67
C GLY A 143 -17.72 -25.67 3.55
N GLY A 144 -17.25 -24.55 2.95
CA GLY A 144 -16.95 -23.30 3.63
C GLY A 144 -18.19 -22.42 3.79
N SER A 145 -18.09 -21.35 4.57
CA SER A 145 -19.19 -20.40 4.76
C SER A 145 -18.71 -18.95 4.73
N ILE A 146 -19.59 -18.05 4.28
CA ILE A 146 -19.38 -16.60 4.39
C ILE A 146 -20.43 -16.02 5.33
N GLN A 147 -19.99 -15.44 6.43
CA GLN A 147 -20.84 -14.69 7.34
C GLN A 147 -20.80 -13.22 6.96
N LEU A 148 -21.95 -12.66 6.58
CA LEU A 148 -22.07 -11.23 6.27
C LEU A 148 -22.31 -10.45 7.55
N LYS A 149 -21.49 -9.45 7.81
CA LYS A 149 -21.71 -8.48 8.90
C LYS A 149 -22.89 -7.59 8.52
N LYS A 150 -23.86 -7.52 9.41
CA LYS A 150 -24.97 -6.56 9.31
C LYS A 150 -24.54 -5.18 9.73
#